data_a1d12eb0adc93cba4753e349a831f5b5
#
_entry.id   a1d12eb0adc93cba4753e349a831f5b5
#
_cell.length_a   1.000
_cell.length_b   1.000
_cell.length_c   1.000
_cell.angle_alpha   90.00
_cell.angle_beta   90.00
_cell.angle_gamma   90.00
#
_symmetry.space_group_name_H-M   'P 1'
#
loop_
_entity.id
_entity.type
_entity.pdbx_description
1 polymer ?
#
loop_
_entity_poly.entity_id
_entity_poly.type
_entity_poly.pdbx_seq_one_letter_code
_entity_poly.pdbx_strand_id
1 'polypeptide(L)'
;MKGPLRIISLIVGIVCVQASAVGEQLSNGKGDLRVMTYNANEGTDFLEVQQATDPFSFLGAVVQTITQVRATNPPARMQALAKQIIAASPALVSLQELDQWSSGPLDPRTFTCGSMTTEFDMLQELQDALAAQGAHYQIAAQAQQYAFPATPGAIFPYGPFLCVQVVDHIAILARTDLDPSKFQWSNPQSAQYVSTLVFTTPTGAMLPLPRAWVSVDATSHGRPFRFIGTHLESVDPRIREQQGAELRNGPANTSWPVVVAMDSNAQAAPPPQDPTYIDFALAGYTDVWSEIFPGVPGLTCCQAELDNNTVSQLYQ
;
A
#
# COMPACT_ATOMS: atom_id res chain seq x y z
N MET A 1 22.95 5.17 27.94
CA MET A 1 21.69 5.77 27.49
C MET A 1 21.19 4.86 26.35
N LYS A 2 20.10 4.13 26.59
CA LYS A 2 19.50 3.28 25.52
C LYS A 2 18.77 4.22 24.59
N GLY A 3 19.18 4.30 23.32
CA GLY A 3 18.49 5.03 22.28
C GLY A 3 17.05 4.54 22.09
N PRO A 4 16.18 5.30 21.45
CA PRO A 4 14.81 4.87 21.20
C PRO A 4 14.81 3.62 20.32
N LEU A 5 14.06 2.61 20.73
CA LEU A 5 13.81 1.41 19.93
C LEU A 5 12.99 1.84 18.69
N ARG A 6 13.60 1.70 17.52
CA ARG A 6 12.93 1.99 16.24
C ARG A 6 12.56 0.68 15.58
N ILE A 7 11.28 0.43 15.42
CA ILE A 7 10.76 -0.83 14.88
C ILE A 7 10.25 -0.59 13.46
N ILE A 8 10.74 -1.37 12.51
CA ILE A 8 10.14 -1.49 11.16
C ILE A 8 9.23 -2.70 11.21
N SER A 9 7.96 -2.53 10.89
CA SER A 9 7.05 -3.63 10.67
C SER A 9 6.87 -3.80 9.17
N LEU A 10 7.51 -4.80 8.61
CA LEU A 10 7.27 -5.23 7.24
C LEU A 10 6.37 -6.47 7.33
N ILE A 11 5.08 -6.28 7.18
CA ILE A 11 4.16 -7.40 7.03
C ILE A 11 3.39 -7.16 5.75
N VAL A 12 3.79 -7.86 4.74
CA VAL A 12 3.07 -7.91 3.48
C VAL A 12 2.56 -9.33 3.32
N GLY A 13 1.32 -9.46 2.96
CA GLY A 13 0.70 -10.72 2.61
C GLY A 13 0.60 -11.72 3.77
N ILE A 14 -0.59 -11.87 4.29
CA ILE A 14 -0.88 -12.95 5.24
C ILE A 14 -0.73 -14.27 4.49
N VAL A 15 0.35 -14.98 4.78
CA VAL A 15 0.31 -16.43 4.67
C VAL A 15 -0.75 -16.89 5.66
N CYS A 16 -1.90 -17.31 5.18
CA CYS A 16 -2.90 -18.02 5.96
C CYS A 16 -2.31 -19.38 6.39
N VAL A 17 -1.41 -19.37 7.35
CA VAL A 17 -1.01 -20.55 8.10
C VAL A 17 -1.46 -20.29 9.54
N GLN A 18 -2.64 -20.81 9.86
CA GLN A 18 -3.18 -20.93 11.22
C GLN A 18 -2.88 -19.75 12.15
N ALA A 19 -3.53 -18.62 11.88
CA ALA A 19 -3.48 -17.42 12.74
C ALA A 19 -3.91 -17.69 14.22
N SER A 20 -4.49 -18.84 14.50
CA SER A 20 -4.89 -19.25 15.86
C SER A 20 -3.72 -19.54 16.79
N ALA A 21 -2.58 -20.00 16.30
CA ALA A 21 -1.44 -20.38 17.15
C ALA A 21 -0.48 -19.21 17.44
N VAL A 22 -0.34 -18.25 16.51
CA VAL A 22 0.53 -17.07 16.71
C VAL A 22 -0.14 -16.02 17.59
N GLY A 23 -1.46 -15.88 17.51
CA GLY A 23 -2.23 -14.94 18.33
C GLY A 23 -2.21 -15.25 19.83
N GLU A 24 -2.09 -16.53 20.23
CA GLU A 24 -2.09 -16.92 21.63
C GLU A 24 -0.73 -16.75 22.33
N GLN A 25 0.39 -16.86 21.63
CA GLN A 25 1.71 -16.69 22.23
C GLN A 25 2.11 -15.24 22.50
N LEU A 26 1.49 -14.26 21.82
CA LEU A 26 1.77 -12.83 22.02
C LEU A 26 0.81 -12.14 23.00
N SER A 27 -0.17 -12.84 23.56
CA SER A 27 -1.25 -12.24 24.37
C SER A 27 -0.99 -12.19 25.88
N ASN A 28 0.17 -12.56 26.38
CA ASN A 28 0.46 -12.64 27.83
C ASN A 28 1.04 -11.36 28.45
N GLY A 29 1.12 -10.25 27.72
CA GLY A 29 1.57 -8.97 28.24
C GLY A 29 0.42 -7.99 28.49
N LYS A 30 0.23 -7.53 29.74
CA LYS A 30 -0.64 -6.39 30.05
C LYS A 30 -0.09 -5.15 29.31
N GLY A 31 -0.73 -4.76 28.18
CA GLY A 31 -0.40 -3.53 27.48
C GLY A 31 0.09 -3.66 26.05
N ASP A 32 -0.07 -4.81 25.40
CA ASP A 32 0.33 -5.00 24.01
C ASP A 32 -0.59 -4.25 23.06
N LEU A 33 -0.01 -3.38 22.23
CA LEU A 33 -0.69 -2.71 21.15
C LEU A 33 -0.44 -3.45 19.83
N ARG A 34 -1.51 -3.84 19.15
CA ARG A 34 -1.40 -4.43 17.81
C ARG A 34 -1.48 -3.34 16.75
N VAL A 35 -0.58 -3.41 15.80
CA VAL A 35 -0.60 -2.60 14.58
C VAL A 35 -0.48 -3.52 13.37
N MET A 36 -0.95 -3.06 12.20
CA MET A 36 -0.97 -3.84 10.97
C MET A 36 -0.48 -2.98 9.81
N THR A 37 0.19 -3.58 8.85
CA THR A 37 0.38 -3.04 7.50
C THR A 37 -0.14 -4.03 6.48
N TYR A 38 -0.72 -3.51 5.39
CA TYR A 38 -1.27 -4.34 4.33
C TYR A 38 -1.27 -3.58 3.00
N ASN A 39 -0.59 -4.11 1.99
CA ASN A 39 -0.76 -3.66 0.62
C ASN A 39 -2.04 -4.33 0.07
N ALA A 40 -3.03 -3.52 -0.34
CA ALA A 40 -4.34 -4.00 -0.77
C ALA A 40 -4.35 -4.56 -2.19
N ASN A 41 -3.28 -4.39 -2.93
CA ASN A 41 -3.11 -4.69 -4.35
C ASN A 41 -4.06 -3.85 -5.23
N GLU A 42 -3.51 -3.05 -6.09
CA GLU A 42 -4.28 -2.18 -7.02
C GLU A 42 -5.06 -2.94 -8.10
N GLY A 43 -4.80 -4.25 -8.24
CA GLY A 43 -5.49 -5.14 -9.17
C GLY A 43 -4.81 -5.31 -10.53
N THR A 44 -3.61 -4.78 -10.68
CA THR A 44 -2.74 -4.88 -11.86
C THR A 44 -1.30 -4.62 -11.46
N ASP A 45 -0.35 -5.04 -12.26
CA ASP A 45 1.07 -4.69 -12.11
C ASP A 45 1.52 -3.64 -13.15
N PHE A 46 0.59 -3.15 -13.98
CA PHE A 46 0.84 -2.23 -15.09
C PHE A 46 1.89 -2.70 -16.11
N LEU A 47 2.26 -3.97 -16.13
CA LEU A 47 3.29 -4.48 -17.05
C LEU A 47 2.93 -4.22 -18.51
N GLU A 48 1.67 -4.34 -18.90
CA GLU A 48 1.22 -4.09 -20.27
C GLU A 48 1.47 -2.62 -20.68
N VAL A 49 1.20 -1.69 -19.76
CA VAL A 49 1.43 -0.25 -19.98
C VAL A 49 2.93 0.05 -20.05
N GLN A 50 3.72 -0.56 -19.17
CA GLN A 50 5.18 -0.38 -19.14
C GLN A 50 5.86 -0.99 -20.36
N GLN A 51 5.35 -2.10 -20.89
CA GLN A 51 5.90 -2.81 -22.05
C GLN A 51 5.41 -2.25 -23.40
N ALA A 52 4.43 -1.36 -23.40
CA ALA A 52 3.93 -0.75 -24.63
C ALA A 52 5.03 0.11 -25.28
N THR A 53 5.30 -0.15 -26.56
CA THR A 53 6.40 0.50 -27.31
C THR A 53 5.93 1.51 -28.34
N ASP A 54 4.63 1.54 -28.62
CA ASP A 54 4.00 2.42 -29.61
C ASP A 54 2.60 2.84 -29.14
N PRO A 55 2.01 3.91 -29.73
CA PRO A 55 0.70 4.41 -29.30
C PRO A 55 -0.45 3.39 -29.42
N PHE A 56 -0.41 2.45 -30.37
CA PHE A 56 -1.48 1.47 -30.53
C PHE A 56 -1.41 0.36 -29.47
N SER A 57 -0.21 -0.15 -29.18
CA SER A 57 0.00 -1.10 -28.10
C SER A 57 -0.34 -0.48 -26.74
N PHE A 58 -0.05 0.81 -26.54
CA PHE A 58 -0.41 1.54 -25.34
C PHE A 58 -1.94 1.64 -25.14
N LEU A 59 -2.70 1.96 -26.23
CA LEU A 59 -4.16 1.99 -26.15
C LEU A 59 -4.75 0.62 -25.77
N GLY A 60 -4.19 -0.46 -26.33
CA GLY A 60 -4.58 -1.83 -25.96
C GLY A 60 -4.26 -2.18 -24.51
N ALA A 61 -3.08 -1.77 -24.04
CA ALA A 61 -2.63 -1.96 -22.67
C ALA A 61 -3.56 -1.29 -21.65
N VAL A 62 -4.03 -0.07 -21.89
CA VAL A 62 -5.00 0.62 -21.02
C VAL A 62 -6.31 -0.19 -20.88
N VAL A 63 -6.79 -0.79 -21.96
CA VAL A 63 -7.98 -1.68 -21.91
C VAL A 63 -7.68 -2.94 -21.11
N GLN A 64 -6.51 -3.52 -21.30
CA GLN A 64 -6.11 -4.75 -20.60
C GLN A 64 -5.99 -4.48 -19.10
N THR A 65 -5.35 -3.39 -18.69
CA THR A 65 -5.21 -2.99 -17.29
C THR A 65 -6.56 -2.93 -16.57
N ILE A 66 -7.54 -2.16 -17.08
CA ILE A 66 -8.85 -2.09 -16.40
C ILE A 66 -9.61 -3.42 -16.44
N THR A 67 -9.36 -4.24 -17.45
CA THR A 67 -9.94 -5.60 -17.53
C THR A 67 -9.37 -6.50 -16.44
N GLN A 68 -8.08 -6.45 -16.17
CA GLN A 68 -7.43 -7.15 -15.06
C GLN A 68 -8.02 -6.68 -13.72
N VAL A 69 -8.03 -5.36 -13.47
CA VAL A 69 -8.59 -4.80 -12.24
C VAL A 69 -10.01 -5.31 -11.98
N ARG A 70 -10.89 -5.28 -12.99
CA ARG A 70 -12.27 -5.81 -12.88
C ARG A 70 -12.28 -7.31 -12.56
N ALA A 71 -11.35 -8.07 -13.13
CA ALA A 71 -11.26 -9.52 -12.92
C ALA A 71 -10.80 -9.89 -11.51
N THR A 72 -10.00 -9.03 -10.84
CA THR A 72 -9.58 -9.24 -9.44
C THR A 72 -10.69 -8.97 -8.42
N ASN A 73 -11.79 -8.37 -8.85
CA ASN A 73 -12.98 -8.09 -8.03
C ASN A 73 -12.64 -7.29 -6.74
N PRO A 74 -12.25 -5.99 -6.86
CA PRO A 74 -11.86 -5.17 -5.73
C PRO A 74 -12.86 -5.18 -4.56
N PRO A 75 -14.19 -5.10 -4.77
CA PRO A 75 -15.15 -5.17 -3.66
C PRO A 75 -15.05 -6.45 -2.84
N ALA A 76 -14.87 -7.61 -3.48
CA ALA A 76 -14.72 -8.88 -2.78
C ALA A 76 -13.40 -8.95 -1.99
N ARG A 77 -12.31 -8.38 -2.55
CA ARG A 77 -11.01 -8.29 -1.87
C ARG A 77 -11.09 -7.37 -0.64
N MET A 78 -11.76 -6.23 -0.75
CA MET A 78 -11.95 -5.32 0.39
C MET A 78 -12.79 -5.95 1.50
N GLN A 79 -13.79 -6.77 1.17
CA GLN A 79 -14.52 -7.56 2.16
C GLN A 79 -13.64 -8.61 2.84
N ALA A 80 -12.73 -9.25 2.10
CA ALA A 80 -11.78 -10.21 2.67
C ALA A 80 -10.75 -9.51 3.58
N LEU A 81 -10.22 -8.36 3.17
CA LEU A 81 -9.33 -7.54 3.96
C LEU A 81 -10.00 -7.05 5.26
N ALA A 82 -11.27 -6.62 5.19
CA ALA A 82 -12.02 -6.23 6.37
C ALA A 82 -12.10 -7.37 7.40
N LYS A 83 -12.35 -8.62 6.96
CA LYS A 83 -12.35 -9.79 7.85
C LYS A 83 -10.99 -10.02 8.52
N GLN A 84 -9.90 -9.81 7.79
CA GLN A 84 -8.54 -9.96 8.33
C GLN A 84 -8.24 -8.87 9.37
N ILE A 85 -8.60 -7.62 9.08
CA ILE A 85 -8.46 -6.51 10.03
C ILE A 85 -9.27 -6.78 11.31
N ILE A 86 -10.50 -7.25 11.17
CA ILE A 86 -11.35 -7.60 12.32
C ILE A 86 -10.73 -8.72 13.13
N ALA A 87 -10.27 -9.79 12.50
CA ALA A 87 -9.64 -10.92 13.17
C ALA A 87 -8.34 -10.53 13.90
N ALA A 88 -7.50 -9.71 13.28
CA ALA A 88 -6.26 -9.21 13.89
C ALA A 88 -6.53 -8.13 14.96
N SER A 89 -7.64 -7.38 14.81
CA SER A 89 -8.08 -6.35 15.75
C SER A 89 -7.00 -5.31 16.09
N PRO A 90 -6.27 -4.75 15.11
CA PRO A 90 -5.20 -3.79 15.38
C PRO A 90 -5.77 -2.44 15.80
N ALA A 91 -5.01 -1.68 16.59
CA ALA A 91 -5.36 -0.30 16.94
C ALA A 91 -5.11 0.68 15.78
N LEU A 92 -4.07 0.41 14.99
CA LEU A 92 -3.71 1.16 13.79
C LEU A 92 -3.41 0.20 12.63
N VAL A 93 -3.88 0.57 11.43
CA VAL A 93 -3.61 -0.15 10.18
C VAL A 93 -3.02 0.83 9.17
N SER A 94 -1.88 0.52 8.60
CA SER A 94 -1.33 1.19 7.42
C SER A 94 -1.71 0.41 6.18
N LEU A 95 -2.26 1.09 5.19
CA LEU A 95 -2.75 0.48 3.96
C LEU A 95 -2.08 1.15 2.75
N GLN A 96 -1.70 0.36 1.78
CA GLN A 96 -1.10 0.77 0.51
C GLN A 96 -1.98 0.25 -0.65
N GLU A 97 -1.86 0.89 -1.82
CA GLU A 97 -2.61 0.55 -3.04
C GLU A 97 -4.12 0.55 -2.83
N LEU A 98 -4.63 1.65 -2.26
CA LEU A 98 -6.07 1.88 -2.11
C LEU A 98 -6.58 2.71 -3.29
N ASP A 99 -6.62 2.08 -4.45
CA ASP A 99 -6.91 2.75 -5.69
C ASP A 99 -8.37 3.13 -5.86
N GLN A 100 -8.56 4.32 -6.44
CA GLN A 100 -9.83 4.71 -7.02
C GLN A 100 -9.72 4.57 -8.55
N TRP A 101 -10.47 3.63 -9.10
CA TRP A 101 -10.56 3.37 -10.54
C TRP A 101 -11.83 3.96 -11.13
N SER A 102 -11.67 4.70 -12.22
CA SER A 102 -12.80 5.29 -12.96
C SER A 102 -12.69 4.97 -14.44
N SER A 103 -13.84 4.82 -15.11
CA SER A 103 -13.88 4.71 -16.56
C SER A 103 -14.95 5.62 -17.16
N GLY A 104 -14.82 5.87 -18.45
CA GLY A 104 -15.74 6.69 -19.22
C GLY A 104 -15.68 6.37 -20.72
N PRO A 105 -16.61 6.90 -21.52
CA PRO A 105 -16.60 6.66 -22.96
C PRO A 105 -15.45 7.39 -23.64
N LEU A 106 -14.85 6.75 -24.63
CA LEU A 106 -13.91 7.36 -25.58
C LEU A 106 -14.63 7.63 -26.90
N ASP A 107 -14.61 8.86 -27.39
CA ASP A 107 -14.99 9.13 -28.78
C ASP A 107 -13.87 8.64 -29.72
N PRO A 108 -14.11 7.59 -30.53
CA PRO A 108 -13.06 7.02 -31.37
C PRO A 108 -12.68 7.91 -32.58
N ARG A 109 -13.44 8.98 -32.85
CA ARG A 109 -13.15 9.91 -33.94
C ARG A 109 -12.22 11.04 -33.53
N THR A 110 -12.41 11.53 -32.29
CA THR A 110 -11.65 12.66 -31.74
C THR A 110 -10.60 12.24 -30.72
N PHE A 111 -10.67 10.99 -30.23
CA PHE A 111 -9.86 10.48 -29.13
C PHE A 111 -10.03 11.30 -27.86
N THR A 112 -11.23 11.83 -27.63
CA THR A 112 -11.55 12.58 -26.40
C THR A 112 -12.33 11.73 -25.43
N CYS A 113 -11.95 11.81 -24.14
CA CYS A 113 -12.64 11.16 -23.04
C CYS A 113 -13.91 11.94 -22.66
N GLY A 114 -15.01 11.21 -22.50
CA GLY A 114 -16.24 11.74 -21.92
C GLY A 114 -16.21 11.78 -20.40
N SER A 115 -17.39 11.90 -19.77
CA SER A 115 -17.50 11.92 -18.31
C SER A 115 -17.03 10.61 -17.70
N MET A 116 -16.16 10.71 -16.70
CA MET A 116 -15.65 9.56 -15.94
C MET A 116 -16.63 9.18 -14.82
N THR A 117 -16.76 7.90 -14.57
CA THR A 117 -17.54 7.34 -13.47
C THR A 117 -16.64 6.42 -12.64
N THR A 118 -16.63 6.58 -11.32
CA THR A 118 -15.90 5.69 -10.43
C THR A 118 -16.52 4.30 -10.47
N GLU A 119 -15.71 3.30 -10.78
CA GLU A 119 -16.10 1.88 -10.74
C GLU A 119 -15.77 1.26 -9.40
N PHE A 120 -14.57 1.57 -8.88
CA PHE A 120 -14.06 1.06 -7.61
C PHE A 120 -13.45 2.21 -6.81
N ASP A 121 -13.78 2.29 -5.53
CA ASP A 121 -13.11 3.11 -4.53
C ASP A 121 -12.72 2.18 -3.38
N MET A 122 -11.52 1.62 -3.45
CA MET A 122 -11.10 0.56 -2.55
C MET A 122 -11.07 1.00 -1.09
N LEU A 123 -10.74 2.28 -0.82
CA LEU A 123 -10.77 2.79 0.54
C LEU A 123 -12.19 2.89 1.09
N GLN A 124 -13.13 3.41 0.28
CA GLN A 124 -14.53 3.49 0.68
C GLN A 124 -15.15 2.09 0.82
N GLU A 125 -14.88 1.20 -0.12
CA GLU A 125 -15.34 -0.20 -0.08
C GLU A 125 -14.86 -0.93 1.17
N LEU A 126 -13.60 -0.71 1.58
CA LEU A 126 -13.05 -1.26 2.82
C LEU A 126 -13.74 -0.68 4.06
N GLN A 127 -13.96 0.64 4.10
CA GLN A 127 -14.67 1.29 5.20
C GLN A 127 -16.11 0.76 5.34
N ASP A 128 -16.81 0.62 4.22
CA ASP A 128 -18.17 0.07 4.18
C ASP A 128 -18.18 -1.39 4.66
N ALA A 129 -17.20 -2.19 4.24
CA ALA A 129 -17.07 -3.60 4.64
C ALA A 129 -16.76 -3.74 6.14
N LEU A 130 -15.93 -2.87 6.71
CA LEU A 130 -15.64 -2.84 8.15
C LEU A 130 -16.91 -2.43 8.94
N ALA A 131 -17.57 -1.37 8.52
CA ALA A 131 -18.80 -0.89 9.16
C ALA A 131 -19.94 -1.91 9.10
N ALA A 132 -20.12 -2.58 7.96
CA ALA A 132 -21.14 -3.63 7.79
C ALA A 132 -20.92 -4.84 8.72
N GLN A 133 -19.69 -5.08 9.16
CA GLN A 133 -19.32 -6.13 10.11
C GLN A 133 -19.24 -5.62 11.57
N GLY A 134 -19.65 -4.38 11.83
CA GLY A 134 -19.67 -3.79 13.17
C GLY A 134 -18.28 -3.41 13.71
N ALA A 135 -17.30 -3.29 12.84
CA ALA A 135 -15.96 -2.83 13.23
C ALA A 135 -15.88 -1.30 13.22
N HIS A 136 -15.20 -0.76 14.23
CA HIS A 136 -15.16 0.67 14.49
C HIS A 136 -13.78 1.24 14.11
N TYR A 137 -13.60 1.54 12.83
CA TYR A 137 -12.40 2.19 12.29
C TYR A 137 -12.75 3.50 11.60
N GLN A 138 -11.83 4.44 11.64
CA GLN A 138 -11.90 5.68 10.87
C GLN A 138 -10.56 5.97 10.19
N ILE A 139 -10.58 6.75 9.11
CA ILE A 139 -9.35 7.26 8.49
C ILE A 139 -8.73 8.25 9.47
N ALA A 140 -7.52 7.93 9.93
CA ALA A 140 -6.73 8.81 10.79
C ALA A 140 -5.84 9.75 9.97
N ALA A 141 -5.29 9.26 8.87
CA ALA A 141 -4.52 10.04 7.89
C ALA A 141 -4.61 9.37 6.53
N GLN A 142 -4.59 10.15 5.46
CA GLN A 142 -4.49 9.63 4.09
C GLN A 142 -3.67 10.57 3.21
N ALA A 143 -3.12 10.03 2.14
CA ALA A 143 -2.45 10.78 1.10
C ALA A 143 -2.71 10.16 -0.27
N GLN A 144 -2.88 11.02 -1.28
CA GLN A 144 -2.79 10.62 -2.67
C GLN A 144 -1.33 10.42 -3.03
N GLN A 145 -1.05 9.33 -3.71
CA GLN A 145 0.22 9.06 -4.36
C GLN A 145 0.15 9.55 -5.83
N TYR A 146 0.36 8.68 -6.79
CA TYR A 146 0.20 9.07 -8.18
C TYR A 146 -1.29 9.18 -8.59
N ALA A 147 -1.52 9.92 -9.67
CA ALA A 147 -2.81 9.97 -10.35
C ALA A 147 -2.57 10.00 -11.86
N PHE A 148 -3.11 9.03 -12.56
CA PHE A 148 -3.15 9.08 -14.01
C PHE A 148 -4.41 9.83 -14.46
N PRO A 149 -4.29 10.76 -15.41
CA PRO A 149 -5.45 11.43 -16.00
C PRO A 149 -6.32 10.42 -16.77
N ALA A 150 -7.52 10.83 -17.15
CA ALA A 150 -8.35 10.05 -18.05
C ALA A 150 -7.58 9.71 -19.35
N THR A 151 -7.18 8.44 -19.46
CA THR A 151 -6.28 7.94 -20.50
C THR A 151 -7.08 7.09 -21.48
N PRO A 152 -7.03 7.40 -22.79
CA PRO A 152 -7.69 6.62 -23.83
C PRO A 152 -7.19 5.17 -23.87
N GLY A 153 -8.15 4.24 -24.00
CA GLY A 153 -7.90 2.84 -24.27
C GLY A 153 -8.77 2.35 -25.43
N ALA A 154 -8.19 1.56 -26.33
CA ALA A 154 -8.89 1.07 -27.50
C ALA A 154 -8.33 -0.25 -28.02
N ILE A 155 -9.23 -1.14 -28.46
CA ILE A 155 -8.88 -2.33 -29.23
C ILE A 155 -9.48 -2.21 -30.63
N PHE A 156 -8.64 -2.03 -31.64
CA PHE A 156 -9.08 -1.85 -33.02
C PHE A 156 -9.36 -3.17 -33.70
N PRO A 157 -10.30 -3.19 -34.71
CA PRO A 157 -11.12 -2.05 -35.15
C PRO A 157 -12.47 -1.89 -34.44
N TYR A 158 -12.87 -2.83 -33.57
CA TYR A 158 -14.25 -2.93 -33.07
C TYR A 158 -14.43 -2.52 -31.62
N GLY A 159 -13.37 -2.10 -30.91
CA GLY A 159 -13.44 -1.74 -29.51
C GLY A 159 -13.13 -2.92 -28.55
N PRO A 160 -13.22 -2.73 -27.26
CA PRO A 160 -13.83 -1.55 -26.58
C PRO A 160 -13.08 -0.26 -26.82
N PHE A 161 -13.82 0.86 -26.74
CA PHE A 161 -13.32 2.23 -26.77
C PHE A 161 -13.72 2.88 -25.45
N LEU A 162 -12.78 3.10 -24.56
CA LEU A 162 -13.02 3.64 -23.23
C LEU A 162 -11.85 4.49 -22.76
N CYS A 163 -12.10 5.31 -21.75
CA CYS A 163 -11.04 5.99 -21.00
C CYS A 163 -10.95 5.39 -19.61
N VAL A 164 -9.74 5.32 -19.08
CA VAL A 164 -9.45 4.84 -17.73
C VAL A 164 -8.71 5.92 -16.96
N GLN A 165 -9.07 6.08 -15.70
CA GLN A 165 -8.39 6.95 -14.74
C GLN A 165 -8.15 6.16 -13.47
N VAL A 166 -6.99 6.35 -12.87
CA VAL A 166 -6.66 5.79 -11.56
C VAL A 166 -6.05 6.86 -10.68
N VAL A 167 -6.39 6.80 -9.39
CA VAL A 167 -5.78 7.62 -8.34
C VAL A 167 -5.42 6.71 -7.20
N ASP A 168 -4.13 6.56 -6.93
CA ASP A 168 -3.62 5.72 -5.84
C ASP A 168 -3.57 6.48 -4.52
N HIS A 169 -3.90 5.78 -3.44
CA HIS A 169 -3.90 6.30 -2.09
C HIS A 169 -3.22 5.37 -1.11
N ILE A 170 -2.66 5.99 -0.07
CA ILE A 170 -2.28 5.31 1.17
C ILE A 170 -3.09 5.87 2.33
N ALA A 171 -3.36 5.05 3.34
CA ALA A 171 -4.12 5.49 4.50
C ALA A 171 -3.65 4.82 5.80
N ILE A 172 -3.86 5.51 6.92
CA ILE A 172 -3.87 4.94 8.26
C ILE A 172 -5.32 4.88 8.73
N LEU A 173 -5.78 3.67 9.08
CA LEU A 173 -7.02 3.50 9.81
C LEU A 173 -6.73 3.37 11.30
N ALA A 174 -7.56 3.98 12.14
CA ALA A 174 -7.47 3.90 13.60
C ALA A 174 -8.78 3.40 14.19
N ARG A 175 -8.68 2.50 15.18
CA ARG A 175 -9.84 2.03 15.94
C ARG A 175 -10.40 3.13 16.81
N THR A 176 -11.73 3.23 16.86
CA THR A 176 -12.46 4.26 17.60
C THR A 176 -13.16 3.74 18.85
N ASP A 177 -13.21 2.43 19.04
CA ASP A 177 -13.86 1.76 20.18
C ASP A 177 -12.88 1.40 21.32
N LEU A 178 -11.61 1.78 21.21
CA LEU A 178 -10.63 1.57 22.27
C LEU A 178 -10.81 2.58 23.39
N ASP A 179 -10.55 2.13 24.63
CA ASP A 179 -10.56 2.98 25.82
C ASP A 179 -9.53 4.12 25.67
N PRO A 180 -9.97 5.41 25.67
CA PRO A 180 -9.06 6.55 25.47
C PRO A 180 -7.97 6.65 26.54
N SER A 181 -8.14 6.05 27.71
CA SER A 181 -7.08 6.00 28.74
C SER A 181 -5.96 5.02 28.38
N LYS A 182 -6.22 4.08 27.47
CA LYS A 182 -5.26 3.05 27.04
C LYS A 182 -4.66 3.35 25.67
N PHE A 183 -5.44 3.92 24.76
CA PHE A 183 -5.00 4.24 23.42
C PHE A 183 -5.61 5.55 22.92
N GLN A 184 -4.76 6.43 22.41
CA GLN A 184 -5.15 7.67 21.75
C GLN A 184 -4.23 7.92 20.56
N TRP A 185 -4.72 8.64 19.58
CA TRP A 185 -3.92 9.15 18.48
C TRP A 185 -4.28 10.61 18.18
N SER A 186 -3.35 11.32 17.53
CA SER A 186 -3.46 12.74 17.20
C SER A 186 -2.47 13.12 16.12
N ASN A 187 -2.45 14.41 15.75
CA ASN A 187 -1.46 15.02 14.87
C ASN A 187 -1.31 14.25 13.52
N PRO A 188 -2.40 14.03 12.76
CA PRO A 188 -2.28 13.42 11.43
C PRO A 188 -1.45 14.32 10.52
N GLN A 189 -0.50 13.73 9.82
CA GLN A 189 0.33 14.39 8.83
C GLN A 189 0.47 13.54 7.58
N SER A 190 0.69 14.18 6.44
CA SER A 190 0.97 13.52 5.17
C SER A 190 1.77 14.43 4.26
N ALA A 191 2.61 13.85 3.41
CA ALA A 191 3.23 14.54 2.29
C ALA A 191 3.66 13.55 1.20
N GLN A 192 3.83 14.04 -0.01
CA GLN A 192 4.53 13.32 -1.06
C GLN A 192 6.04 13.47 -0.89
N TYR A 193 6.80 12.47 -1.34
CA TYR A 193 8.25 12.56 -1.43
C TYR A 193 8.68 13.51 -2.54
N VAL A 194 9.81 14.15 -2.36
CA VAL A 194 10.44 14.97 -3.40
C VAL A 194 11.00 14.09 -4.51
N SER A 195 11.59 12.96 -4.13
CA SER A 195 12.13 11.97 -5.08
C SER A 195 10.99 11.21 -5.74
N THR A 196 10.85 11.39 -7.04
CA THR A 196 9.69 10.90 -7.81
C THR A 196 10.15 10.26 -9.12
N LEU A 197 9.63 9.08 -9.43
CA LEU A 197 9.78 8.47 -10.75
C LEU A 197 8.95 9.25 -11.77
N VAL A 198 9.48 9.41 -12.99
CA VAL A 198 8.73 9.97 -14.12
C VAL A 198 8.64 8.91 -15.21
N PHE A 199 7.44 8.45 -15.46
CA PHE A 199 7.15 7.53 -16.56
C PHE A 199 6.91 8.31 -17.84
N THR A 200 7.57 7.91 -18.92
CA THR A 200 7.33 8.49 -20.25
C THR A 200 6.50 7.53 -21.09
N THR A 201 5.31 7.94 -21.46
CA THR A 201 4.43 7.13 -22.31
C THR A 201 4.97 7.00 -23.73
N PRO A 202 4.55 6.01 -24.53
CA PRO A 202 4.89 5.91 -25.94
C PRO A 202 4.42 7.10 -26.81
N THR A 203 3.50 7.91 -26.29
CA THR A 203 3.06 9.16 -26.93
C THR A 203 3.94 10.36 -26.56
N GLY A 204 4.95 10.17 -25.71
CA GLY A 204 5.86 11.21 -25.23
C GLY A 204 5.33 12.04 -24.05
N ALA A 205 4.20 11.69 -23.47
CA ALA A 205 3.72 12.33 -22.26
C ALA A 205 4.57 11.88 -21.05
N MET A 206 4.96 12.83 -20.21
CA MET A 206 5.71 12.59 -18.98
C MET A 206 4.73 12.58 -17.80
N LEU A 207 4.62 11.44 -17.12
CA LEU A 207 3.72 11.24 -16.00
C LEU A 207 4.54 11.05 -14.71
N PRO A 208 4.53 12.02 -13.78
CA PRO A 208 5.16 11.82 -12.48
C PRO A 208 4.38 10.78 -11.68
N LEU A 209 5.11 9.88 -11.02
CA LEU A 209 4.59 8.83 -10.13
C LEU A 209 5.04 9.10 -8.69
N PRO A 210 4.54 10.15 -8.03
CA PRO A 210 4.92 10.45 -6.67
C PRO A 210 4.46 9.35 -5.72
N ARG A 211 5.30 9.01 -4.77
CA ARG A 211 4.96 8.24 -3.59
C ARG A 211 4.75 9.18 -2.40
N ALA A 212 4.11 8.70 -1.35
CA ALA A 212 3.74 9.51 -0.21
C ALA A 212 3.94 8.75 1.11
N TRP A 213 3.92 9.50 2.21
CA TRP A 213 3.83 8.99 3.56
C TRP A 213 2.67 9.64 4.31
N VAL A 214 2.14 8.94 5.28
CA VAL A 214 1.15 9.40 6.25
C VAL A 214 1.61 9.06 7.66
N SER A 215 1.29 9.86 8.64
CA SER A 215 1.66 9.57 10.03
C SER A 215 0.63 10.06 11.03
N VAL A 216 0.63 9.43 12.19
CA VAL A 216 -0.06 9.88 13.38
C VAL A 216 0.85 9.73 14.59
N ASP A 217 0.72 10.64 15.56
CA ASP A 217 1.30 10.48 16.89
C ASP A 217 0.29 9.71 17.75
N ALA A 218 0.75 8.66 18.41
CA ALA A 218 -0.11 7.82 19.21
C ALA A 218 0.46 7.61 20.62
N THR A 219 -0.42 7.30 21.54
CA THR A 219 -0.06 6.94 22.92
C THR A 219 -0.73 5.63 23.29
N SER A 220 0.07 4.66 23.72
CA SER A 220 -0.41 3.40 24.25
C SER A 220 0.01 3.26 25.71
N HIS A 221 -0.98 3.12 26.62
CA HIS A 221 -0.73 3.02 28.07
C HIS A 221 0.21 4.09 28.61
N GLY A 222 0.03 5.34 28.15
CA GLY A 222 0.85 6.49 28.54
C GLY A 222 2.22 6.57 27.85
N ARG A 223 2.55 5.68 26.89
CA ARG A 223 3.80 5.67 26.16
C ARG A 223 3.60 6.24 24.76
N PRO A 224 4.19 7.41 24.42
CA PRO A 224 4.05 7.98 23.10
C PRO A 224 4.92 7.26 22.08
N PHE A 225 4.44 7.21 20.84
CA PHE A 225 5.19 6.75 19.66
C PHE A 225 4.63 7.42 18.41
N ARG A 226 5.38 7.41 17.32
CA ARG A 226 4.90 7.80 15.98
C ARG A 226 4.66 6.56 15.13
N PHE A 227 3.48 6.49 14.53
CA PHE A 227 3.12 5.47 13.55
C PHE A 227 3.13 6.11 12.16
N ILE A 228 3.87 5.51 11.22
CA ILE A 228 4.04 6.02 9.87
C ILE A 228 3.64 4.93 8.89
N GLY A 229 2.75 5.28 7.95
CA GLY A 229 2.41 4.46 6.80
C GLY A 229 3.06 5.03 5.54
N THR A 230 3.59 4.18 4.67
CA THR A 230 4.13 4.60 3.37
C THR A 230 4.19 3.43 2.38
N HIS A 231 4.38 3.78 1.11
CA HIS A 231 4.68 2.86 0.02
C HIS A 231 5.81 3.48 -0.81
N LEU A 232 6.98 2.82 -0.84
CA LEU A 232 8.15 3.33 -1.54
C LEU A 232 8.14 2.89 -3.01
N GLU A 233 9.03 3.50 -3.80
CA GLU A 233 9.16 3.24 -5.23
C GLU A 233 9.53 1.78 -5.53
N SER A 234 8.81 1.17 -6.47
CA SER A 234 8.97 -0.24 -6.85
C SER A 234 10.01 -0.46 -7.97
N VAL A 235 10.09 0.46 -8.93
CA VAL A 235 10.82 0.26 -10.20
C VAL A 235 12.27 0.74 -10.12
N ASP A 236 12.53 1.95 -9.60
CA ASP A 236 13.89 2.52 -9.53
C ASP A 236 14.44 2.45 -8.10
N PRO A 237 15.40 1.56 -7.82
CA PRO A 237 15.98 1.41 -6.48
C PRO A 237 16.67 2.67 -5.97
N ARG A 238 17.17 3.56 -6.84
CA ARG A 238 17.82 4.81 -6.42
C ARG A 238 16.78 5.82 -5.90
N ILE A 239 15.62 5.89 -6.55
CA ILE A 239 14.51 6.73 -6.08
C ILE A 239 13.97 6.17 -4.76
N ARG A 240 13.81 4.85 -4.66
CA ARG A 240 13.41 4.16 -3.43
C ARG A 240 14.34 4.48 -2.26
N GLU A 241 15.65 4.39 -2.46
CA GLU A 241 16.67 4.73 -1.46
C GLU A 241 16.57 6.20 -1.01
N GLN A 242 16.37 7.14 -1.95
CA GLN A 242 16.15 8.55 -1.66
C GLN A 242 14.87 8.77 -0.85
N GLN A 243 13.77 8.15 -1.22
CA GLN A 243 12.52 8.19 -0.46
C GLN A 243 12.68 7.61 0.95
N GLY A 244 13.41 6.50 1.10
CA GLY A 244 13.78 5.95 2.39
C GLY A 244 14.59 6.94 3.25
N ALA A 245 15.52 7.67 2.64
CA ALA A 245 16.28 8.72 3.33
C ALA A 245 15.39 9.93 3.71
N GLU A 246 14.50 10.37 2.82
CA GLU A 246 13.53 11.43 3.12
C GLU A 246 12.62 11.02 4.29
N LEU A 247 12.14 9.78 4.33
CA LEU A 247 11.34 9.25 5.42
C LEU A 247 12.09 9.30 6.76
N ARG A 248 13.33 8.79 6.78
CA ARG A 248 14.15 8.74 8.00
C ARG A 248 14.51 10.13 8.52
N ASN A 249 14.81 11.08 7.62
CA ASN A 249 15.22 12.44 7.98
C ASN A 249 14.04 13.40 8.20
N GLY A 250 12.86 13.06 7.69
CA GLY A 250 11.62 13.83 7.81
C GLY A 250 10.69 13.28 8.89
N PRO A 251 9.59 12.62 8.51
CA PRO A 251 8.55 12.23 9.48
C PRO A 251 9.05 11.27 10.57
N ALA A 252 10.07 10.44 10.29
CA ALA A 252 10.64 9.54 11.28
C ALA A 252 11.69 10.18 12.19
N ASN A 253 12.09 11.43 11.92
CA ASN A 253 13.04 12.17 12.76
C ASN A 253 12.34 12.77 13.98
N THR A 254 12.20 11.97 15.02
CA THR A 254 11.56 12.33 16.28
C THR A 254 12.29 11.68 17.46
N SER A 255 12.13 12.24 18.64
CA SER A 255 12.66 11.65 19.88
C SER A 255 11.83 10.46 20.39
N TRP A 256 10.66 10.23 19.83
CA TRP A 256 9.78 9.13 20.21
C TRP A 256 10.16 7.84 19.50
N PRO A 257 9.77 6.67 20.03
CA PRO A 257 9.77 5.44 19.27
C PRO A 257 8.97 5.61 17.98
N VAL A 258 9.48 5.01 16.88
CA VAL A 258 8.82 5.06 15.57
C VAL A 258 8.49 3.66 15.13
N VAL A 259 7.26 3.47 14.70
CA VAL A 259 6.80 2.28 13.98
C VAL A 259 6.57 2.69 12.53
N VAL A 260 7.34 2.12 11.61
CA VAL A 260 7.12 2.28 10.17
C VAL A 260 6.41 1.03 9.66
N ALA A 261 5.21 1.22 9.18
CA ALA A 261 4.32 0.20 8.63
C ALA A 261 4.15 0.46 7.13
N MET A 262 4.92 -0.26 6.30
CA MET A 262 5.08 0.11 4.89
C MET A 262 5.13 -1.10 3.96
N ASP A 263 4.82 -0.87 2.69
CA ASP A 263 5.41 -1.60 1.60
C ASP A 263 6.70 -0.88 1.18
N SER A 264 7.82 -1.49 1.46
CA SER A 264 9.12 -0.87 1.18
C SER A 264 9.60 -1.10 -0.25
N ASN A 265 9.04 -2.05 -0.97
CA ASN A 265 9.54 -2.55 -2.24
C ASN A 265 11.05 -2.89 -2.22
N ALA A 266 11.58 -3.16 -1.02
CA ALA A 266 12.99 -3.40 -0.75
C ALA A 266 13.20 -4.83 -0.28
N GLN A 267 13.99 -5.60 -1.03
CA GLN A 267 14.30 -6.99 -0.69
C GLN A 267 15.07 -7.09 0.62
N ALA A 268 14.48 -7.80 1.60
CA ALA A 268 15.10 -8.07 2.88
C ALA A 268 15.91 -9.37 2.87
N ALA A 269 15.44 -10.41 2.16
CA ALA A 269 16.06 -11.75 2.07
C ALA A 269 15.58 -12.47 0.80
N PRO A 270 16.34 -13.37 0.17
CA PRO A 270 17.75 -13.69 0.49
C PRO A 270 18.72 -12.57 0.02
N PRO A 271 20.00 -12.61 0.44
CA PRO A 271 21.00 -11.68 -0.09
C PRO A 271 21.19 -11.82 -1.61
N PRO A 272 21.57 -10.72 -2.33
CA PRO A 272 21.90 -9.41 -1.75
C PRO A 272 20.65 -8.62 -1.33
N GLN A 273 20.70 -8.02 -0.14
CA GLN A 273 19.64 -7.16 0.36
C GLN A 273 19.62 -5.82 -0.40
N ASP A 274 18.43 -5.24 -0.54
CA ASP A 274 18.28 -3.90 -1.14
C ASP A 274 18.96 -2.83 -0.25
N PRO A 275 19.66 -1.84 -0.85
CA PRO A 275 20.30 -0.76 -0.11
C PRO A 275 19.33 -0.03 0.83
N THR A 276 18.09 0.17 0.42
CA THR A 276 17.05 0.80 1.27
C THR A 276 16.81 0.02 2.56
N TYR A 277 16.72 -1.32 2.47
CA TYR A 277 16.57 -2.18 3.65
C TYR A 277 17.78 -2.07 4.57
N ILE A 278 18.99 -2.16 3.99
CA ILE A 278 20.26 -2.03 4.73
C ILE A 278 20.31 -0.68 5.47
N ASP A 279 19.94 0.39 4.81
CA ASP A 279 19.94 1.73 5.36
C ASP A 279 19.01 1.89 6.57
N PHE A 280 17.81 1.28 6.53
CA PHE A 280 16.93 1.25 7.69
C PHE A 280 17.57 0.47 8.85
N ALA A 281 18.16 -0.69 8.57
CA ALA A 281 18.85 -1.49 9.58
C ALA A 281 20.02 -0.73 10.21
N LEU A 282 20.86 -0.05 9.41
CA LEU A 282 21.97 0.77 9.88
C LEU A 282 21.49 2.00 10.69
N ALA A 283 20.31 2.52 10.38
CA ALA A 283 19.68 3.59 11.16
C ALA A 283 19.04 3.10 12.47
N GLY A 284 19.17 1.82 12.80
CA GLY A 284 18.71 1.23 14.06
C GLY A 284 17.24 0.81 14.06
N TYR A 285 16.64 0.60 12.89
CA TYR A 285 15.35 -0.05 12.78
C TYR A 285 15.48 -1.57 12.86
N THR A 286 14.51 -2.22 13.44
CA THR A 286 14.39 -3.68 13.49
C THR A 286 13.29 -4.12 12.54
N ASP A 287 13.61 -5.04 11.65
CA ASP A 287 12.62 -5.73 10.85
C ASP A 287 11.92 -6.78 11.72
N VAL A 288 10.63 -6.56 11.97
CA VAL A 288 9.83 -7.40 12.88
C VAL A 288 9.69 -8.81 12.35
N TRP A 289 9.59 -9.02 11.03
CA TRP A 289 9.51 -10.37 10.47
C TRP A 289 10.78 -11.16 10.76
N SER A 290 11.93 -10.59 10.43
CA SER A 290 13.22 -11.23 10.65
C SER A 290 13.54 -11.48 12.14
N GLU A 291 13.03 -10.62 13.03
CA GLU A 291 13.16 -10.79 14.49
C GLU A 291 12.32 -11.96 15.01
N ILE A 292 11.06 -12.07 14.54
CA ILE A 292 10.12 -13.10 15.03
C ILE A 292 10.35 -14.44 14.34
N PHE A 293 10.72 -14.43 13.07
CA PHE A 293 10.91 -15.61 12.23
C PHE A 293 12.32 -15.66 11.62
N PRO A 294 13.38 -15.79 12.43
CA PRO A 294 14.76 -15.74 11.94
C PRO A 294 15.02 -16.86 10.93
N GLY A 295 15.55 -16.47 9.77
CA GLY A 295 15.88 -17.41 8.68
C GLY A 295 14.68 -17.86 7.84
N VAL A 296 13.48 -17.34 8.08
CA VAL A 296 12.30 -17.61 7.25
C VAL A 296 12.10 -16.44 6.27
N PRO A 297 12.14 -16.66 4.95
CA PRO A 297 11.84 -15.61 3.99
C PRO A 297 10.41 -15.11 4.17
N GLY A 298 10.24 -13.79 4.30
CA GLY A 298 8.94 -13.13 4.34
C GLY A 298 8.46 -12.81 2.91
N LEU A 299 8.23 -13.82 2.08
CA LEU A 299 7.83 -13.62 0.68
C LEU A 299 6.46 -12.97 0.59
N THR A 300 6.38 -11.87 -0.14
CA THR A 300 5.18 -11.04 -0.21
C THR A 300 4.82 -10.59 -1.62
N CYS A 301 5.77 -10.60 -2.54
CA CYS A 301 5.59 -10.42 -3.97
C CYS A 301 5.60 -11.80 -4.65
N CYS A 302 5.09 -12.01 -5.81
CA CYS A 302 4.19 -11.15 -6.53
C CYS A 302 2.95 -11.96 -6.81
N GLN A 303 1.80 -11.30 -6.79
CA GLN A 303 0.52 -11.99 -6.96
C GLN A 303 0.30 -12.41 -8.42
N ALA A 304 -0.48 -13.45 -8.66
CA ALA A 304 -1.01 -13.74 -9.99
C ALA A 304 -2.03 -12.67 -10.39
N GLU A 305 -2.23 -12.47 -11.71
CA GLU A 305 -3.14 -11.43 -12.25
C GLU A 305 -4.54 -11.40 -11.63
N LEU A 306 -5.04 -12.54 -11.15
CA LEU A 306 -6.36 -12.65 -10.51
C LEU A 306 -6.28 -12.73 -8.98
N ASP A 307 -5.14 -12.45 -8.38
CA ASP A 307 -4.90 -12.55 -6.93
C ASP A 307 -5.28 -13.92 -6.34
N ASN A 308 -5.10 -14.98 -7.10
CA ASN A 308 -5.52 -16.36 -6.76
C ASN A 308 -4.37 -17.34 -6.64
N ASN A 309 -3.13 -16.85 -6.59
CA ASN A 309 -1.96 -17.71 -6.48
C ASN A 309 -1.86 -18.37 -5.10
N THR A 310 -1.24 -19.54 -5.10
CA THR A 310 -0.89 -20.24 -3.86
C THR A 310 0.40 -19.68 -3.26
N VAL A 311 0.71 -20.02 -2.00
CA VAL A 311 1.95 -19.59 -1.32
C VAL A 311 3.21 -19.94 -2.13
N SER A 312 3.21 -21.07 -2.87
CA SER A 312 4.34 -21.49 -3.69
C SER A 312 4.57 -20.60 -4.93
N GLN A 313 3.63 -19.72 -5.26
CA GLN A 313 3.73 -18.79 -6.38
C GLN A 313 4.25 -17.41 -5.95
N LEU A 314 4.37 -17.16 -4.64
CA LEU A 314 4.94 -15.93 -4.12
C LEU A 314 6.47 -15.95 -4.22
N TYR A 315 7.05 -14.81 -4.61
CA TYR A 315 8.49 -14.56 -4.64
C TYR A 315 8.77 -13.09 -4.33
N GLN A 316 10.03 -12.75 -4.14
CA GLN A 316 10.47 -11.36 -3.92
C GLN A 316 11.08 -10.77 -5.18
#